data_7eb1f8ae2924d0340fe3d2b18102fa98
#
_entry.id   7eb1f8ae2924d0340fe3d2b18102fa98
#
_cell.length_a   1.000
_cell.length_b   1.000
_cell.length_c   1.000
_cell.angle_alpha   90.00
_cell.angle_beta   90.00
_cell.angle_gamma   90.00
#
_symmetry.space_group_name_H-M   'P 1'
#
loop_
_entity.id
_entity.type
_entity.pdbx_description
1 polymer ?
#
loop_
_entity_poly.entity_id
_entity_poly.type
_entity_poly.pdbx_seq_one_letter_code
_entity_poly.pdbx_strand_id
1 'polypeptide(L)'
;WGFDLVKLDFLYGAAPFGSARESRAARMQRGMRLLRSWCGDKKILGCGVPVMPAFGLVDYCRIGCDVGLDWNDKPHMRLLHRERVSTRQSIANTLFRRQLNGRAYGSDPDVFFLRAENCRLTKAQKQTLATVNALFSSILLTSDIPASYTPEAAAEYKKLHHLFLEAKNARLDNDGHTLRYTLDGREYEKNL
;
A
#
# COMPACT_ATOMS: atom_id res chain seq x y z
N TRP A 1 14.93 10.15 19.93
CA TRP A 1 13.48 10.36 19.94
C TRP A 1 12.69 9.07 20.21
N GLY A 2 13.32 7.89 20.17
CA GLY A 2 12.70 6.61 20.57
C GLY A 2 11.77 5.97 19.55
N PHE A 3 11.68 6.47 18.32
CA PHE A 3 10.88 5.84 17.26
C PHE A 3 11.55 4.57 16.73
N ASP A 4 10.78 3.52 16.48
CA ASP A 4 11.24 2.25 15.92
C ASP A 4 11.03 2.17 14.41
N LEU A 5 10.10 2.96 13.86
CA LEU A 5 9.80 3.05 12.44
C LEU A 5 9.78 4.51 11.99
N VAL A 6 10.39 4.78 10.84
CA VAL A 6 10.42 6.10 10.21
C VAL A 6 9.79 5.99 8.81
N LYS A 7 8.73 6.76 8.56
CA LYS A 7 8.21 6.93 7.20
C LYS A 7 8.94 8.08 6.53
N LEU A 8 9.58 7.80 5.40
CA LEU A 8 10.29 8.77 4.57
C LEU A 8 9.51 8.99 3.28
N ASP A 9 8.98 10.19 3.11
CA ASP A 9 8.12 10.52 1.99
C ASP A 9 8.82 11.33 0.89
N PHE A 10 8.20 11.38 -0.32
CA PHE A 10 8.70 12.13 -1.48
C PHE A 10 10.13 11.79 -1.89
N LEU A 11 10.57 10.56 -1.66
CA LEU A 11 11.96 10.14 -1.89
C LEU A 11 12.40 10.23 -3.35
N TYR A 12 11.48 10.19 -4.31
CA TYR A 12 11.78 10.42 -5.74
C TYR A 12 12.46 11.79 -6.00
N GLY A 13 12.23 12.77 -5.13
CA GLY A 13 12.87 14.08 -5.22
C GLY A 13 14.38 14.07 -5.02
N ALA A 14 14.94 13.00 -4.44
CA ALA A 14 16.39 12.89 -4.24
C ALA A 14 17.17 12.67 -5.54
N ALA A 15 16.53 12.23 -6.63
CA ALA A 15 17.19 11.98 -7.92
C ALA A 15 16.30 12.43 -9.09
N PRO A 16 15.96 13.73 -9.21
CA PRO A 16 15.05 14.24 -10.22
C PRO A 16 15.65 14.08 -11.65
N PHE A 17 16.97 14.14 -11.77
CA PHE A 17 17.69 14.04 -13.04
C PHE A 17 18.82 13.03 -12.96
N GLY A 18 19.06 12.34 -14.06
CA GLY A 18 20.29 11.59 -14.29
C GLY A 18 21.42 12.50 -14.80
N SER A 19 22.56 11.92 -15.07
CA SER A 19 23.69 12.56 -15.76
C SER A 19 24.30 11.59 -16.77
N ALA A 20 25.22 12.08 -17.61
CA ALA A 20 25.96 11.22 -18.54
C ALA A 20 26.77 10.12 -17.83
N ARG A 21 27.11 10.32 -16.56
CA ARG A 21 27.93 9.38 -15.76
C ARG A 21 27.14 8.52 -14.80
N GLU A 22 25.90 8.90 -14.46
CA GLU A 22 25.10 8.19 -13.46
C GLU A 22 23.61 8.26 -13.81
N SER A 23 22.96 7.09 -13.87
CA SER A 23 21.52 7.02 -14.09
C SER A 23 20.73 7.54 -12.88
N ARG A 24 19.47 7.93 -13.08
CA ARG A 24 18.56 8.30 -11.99
C ARG A 24 18.39 7.17 -10.97
N ALA A 25 18.32 5.91 -11.44
CA ALA A 25 18.18 4.74 -10.58
C ALA A 25 19.42 4.53 -9.71
N ALA A 26 20.63 4.64 -10.27
CA ALA A 26 21.88 4.53 -9.51
C ALA A 26 21.99 5.62 -8.43
N ARG A 27 21.66 6.86 -8.81
CA ARG A 27 21.65 8.00 -7.87
C ARG A 27 20.65 7.79 -6.75
N MET A 28 19.44 7.33 -7.07
CA MET A 28 18.41 7.02 -6.10
C MET A 28 18.86 5.92 -5.14
N GLN A 29 19.44 4.83 -5.67
CA GLN A 29 19.93 3.74 -4.83
C GLN A 29 21.05 4.20 -3.89
N ARG A 30 21.96 5.06 -4.34
CA ARG A 30 23.01 5.66 -3.50
C ARG A 30 22.38 6.50 -2.38
N GLY A 31 21.39 7.33 -2.68
CA GLY A 31 20.63 8.09 -1.68
C GLY A 31 19.94 7.18 -0.67
N MET A 32 19.31 6.10 -1.11
CA MET A 32 18.67 5.14 -0.22
C MET A 32 19.65 4.40 0.69
N ARG A 33 20.84 4.04 0.20
CA ARG A 33 21.92 3.47 1.03
C ARG A 33 22.37 4.44 2.11
N LEU A 34 22.49 5.71 1.79
CA LEU A 34 22.85 6.75 2.76
C LEU A 34 21.76 6.92 3.83
N LEU A 35 20.48 6.97 3.43
CA LEU A 35 19.36 7.01 4.37
C LEU A 35 19.34 5.79 5.28
N ARG A 36 19.56 4.59 4.73
CA ARG A 36 19.65 3.36 5.55
C ARG A 36 20.81 3.45 6.55
N SER A 37 21.97 3.96 6.16
CA SER A 37 23.11 4.09 7.08
C SER A 37 22.81 5.06 8.24
N TRP A 38 22.04 6.10 8.01
CA TRP A 38 21.64 7.04 9.06
C TRP A 38 20.55 6.51 9.98
N CYS A 39 19.61 5.72 9.43
CA CYS A 39 18.55 5.11 10.23
C CYS A 39 19.04 3.90 11.05
N GLY A 40 20.21 3.34 10.75
CA GLY A 40 20.77 2.20 11.47
C GLY A 40 19.82 1.00 11.47
N ASP A 41 19.43 0.53 12.64
CA ASP A 41 18.55 -0.61 12.88
C ASP A 41 17.04 -0.27 12.81
N LYS A 42 16.71 1.02 12.71
CA LYS A 42 15.30 1.45 12.66
C LYS A 42 14.62 1.01 11.38
N LYS A 43 13.33 0.67 11.50
CA LYS A 43 12.51 0.31 10.34
C LYS A 43 12.27 1.53 9.45
N ILE A 44 12.42 1.36 8.14
CA ILE A 44 12.12 2.38 7.14
C ILE A 44 10.91 1.96 6.34
N LEU A 45 9.90 2.84 6.30
CA LEU A 45 8.83 2.81 5.31
C LEU A 45 9.13 3.87 4.24
N GLY A 46 9.54 3.41 3.06
CA GLY A 46 9.80 4.28 1.92
C GLY A 46 8.49 4.65 1.22
N CYS A 47 8.24 5.95 1.05
CA CYS A 47 7.09 6.47 0.33
C CYS A 47 7.56 7.39 -0.80
N GLY A 48 6.89 7.31 -1.97
CA GLY A 48 7.35 8.04 -3.15
C GLY A 48 8.74 7.64 -3.63
N VAL A 49 9.21 6.45 -3.29
CA VAL A 49 10.49 5.93 -3.80
C VAL A 49 10.25 5.03 -5.00
N PRO A 50 11.07 5.12 -6.07
CA PRO A 50 11.04 4.13 -7.14
C PRO A 50 11.29 2.73 -6.59
N VAL A 51 10.43 1.78 -6.95
CA VAL A 51 10.34 0.44 -6.32
C VAL A 51 11.68 -0.31 -6.32
N MET A 52 12.35 -0.41 -7.48
CA MET A 52 13.60 -1.18 -7.59
C MET A 52 14.79 -0.61 -6.80
N PRO A 53 15.07 0.71 -6.80
CA PRO A 53 16.12 1.27 -5.97
C PRO A 53 15.94 1.08 -4.46
N ALA A 54 14.74 0.73 -4.00
CA ALA A 54 14.43 0.50 -2.59
C ALA A 54 14.73 -0.94 -2.13
N PHE A 55 14.96 -1.89 -3.05
CA PHE A 55 15.16 -3.31 -2.71
C PHE A 55 16.32 -3.50 -1.74
N GLY A 56 16.03 -4.17 -0.62
CA GLY A 56 16.98 -4.44 0.44
C GLY A 56 17.41 -3.21 1.28
N LEU A 57 16.84 -2.04 1.02
CA LEU A 57 17.20 -0.78 1.71
C LEU A 57 16.07 -0.22 2.58
N VAL A 58 14.86 -0.70 2.39
CA VAL A 58 13.68 -0.36 3.22
C VAL A 58 13.05 -1.64 3.77
N ASP A 59 12.43 -1.53 4.94
CA ASP A 59 11.68 -2.64 5.54
C ASP A 59 10.26 -2.72 4.95
N TYR A 60 9.66 -1.56 4.71
CA TYR A 60 8.35 -1.41 4.07
C TYR A 60 8.43 -0.41 2.92
N CYS A 61 7.59 -0.58 1.92
CA CYS A 61 7.53 0.32 0.77
C CYS A 61 6.09 0.58 0.33
N ARG A 62 5.73 1.85 0.16
CA ARG A 62 4.51 2.23 -0.54
C ARG A 62 4.60 1.77 -1.98
N ILE A 63 3.67 0.92 -2.40
CA ILE A 63 3.70 0.22 -3.69
C ILE A 63 2.81 0.84 -4.76
N GLY A 64 2.05 1.85 -4.44
CA GLY A 64 1.12 2.50 -5.36
C GLY A 64 0.94 3.99 -5.07
N CYS A 65 0.03 4.61 -5.81
CA CYS A 65 -0.46 5.95 -5.52
C CYS A 65 -1.22 5.97 -4.19
N ASP A 66 -1.48 7.16 -3.68
CA ASP A 66 -2.39 7.33 -2.55
C ASP A 66 -3.77 6.77 -2.86
N VAL A 67 -4.42 6.20 -1.85
CA VAL A 67 -5.82 5.84 -1.93
C VAL A 67 -6.66 7.11 -2.03
N GLY A 68 -7.50 7.19 -3.08
CA GLY A 68 -8.38 8.31 -3.27
C GLY A 68 -9.68 8.19 -2.48
N LEU A 69 -10.33 9.32 -2.22
CA LEU A 69 -11.70 9.35 -1.71
C LEU A 69 -12.74 9.03 -2.80
N ASP A 70 -12.27 8.92 -4.05
CA ASP A 70 -13.03 8.53 -5.23
C ASP A 70 -12.55 7.17 -5.75
N TRP A 71 -13.45 6.45 -6.43
CA TRP A 71 -13.10 5.18 -7.08
C TRP A 71 -12.14 5.36 -8.26
N ASN A 72 -12.41 6.33 -9.13
CA ASN A 72 -11.62 6.63 -10.31
C ASN A 72 -10.81 7.91 -10.16
N ASP A 73 -9.72 8.01 -10.90
CA ASP A 73 -8.96 9.24 -11.05
C ASP A 73 -9.75 10.31 -11.83
N LYS A 74 -9.46 11.56 -11.55
CA LYS A 74 -10.12 12.69 -12.20
C LYS A 74 -9.49 12.99 -13.56
N PRO A 75 -10.27 13.44 -14.57
CA PRO A 75 -9.76 13.71 -15.91
C PRO A 75 -8.57 14.68 -15.95
N HIS A 76 -8.57 15.70 -15.11
CA HIS A 76 -7.47 16.69 -15.07
C HIS A 76 -6.13 16.07 -14.65
N MET A 77 -6.11 14.98 -13.88
CA MET A 77 -4.87 14.30 -13.50
C MET A 77 -4.18 13.68 -14.71
N ARG A 78 -4.95 13.25 -15.72
CA ARG A 78 -4.43 12.70 -16.98
C ARG A 78 -3.85 13.82 -17.86
N LEU A 79 -4.56 14.92 -17.98
CA LEU A 79 -4.17 16.07 -18.82
C LEU A 79 -2.91 16.77 -18.30
N LEU A 80 -2.77 16.87 -16.99
CA LEU A 80 -1.64 17.56 -16.35
C LEU A 80 -0.44 16.64 -16.04
N HIS A 81 -0.46 15.39 -16.50
CA HIS A 81 0.57 14.38 -16.22
C HIS A 81 0.93 14.26 -14.73
N ARG A 82 -0.04 14.49 -13.87
CA ARG A 82 0.12 14.34 -12.41
C ARG A 82 -0.10 12.90 -11.98
N GLU A 83 0.26 12.60 -10.74
CA GLU A 83 -0.09 11.34 -10.10
C GLU A 83 -1.60 11.10 -10.21
N ARG A 84 -1.97 9.90 -10.65
CA ARG A 84 -3.36 9.51 -10.88
C ARG A 84 -3.92 8.84 -9.64
N VAL A 85 -4.14 9.64 -8.60
CA VAL A 85 -4.67 9.18 -7.31
C VAL A 85 -6.10 8.66 -7.48
N SER A 86 -6.32 7.39 -7.14
CA SER A 86 -7.64 6.77 -7.10
C SER A 86 -7.59 5.45 -6.34
N THR A 87 -8.70 5.07 -5.71
CA THR A 87 -8.81 3.79 -5.00
C THR A 87 -8.63 2.60 -5.94
N ARG A 88 -9.21 2.65 -7.13
CA ARG A 88 -9.07 1.60 -8.15
C ARG A 88 -7.60 1.39 -8.55
N GLN A 89 -6.84 2.46 -8.72
CA GLN A 89 -5.43 2.39 -9.11
C GLN A 89 -4.57 1.83 -7.96
N SER A 90 -4.87 2.21 -6.70
CA SER A 90 -4.19 1.66 -5.52
C SER A 90 -4.43 0.15 -5.39
N ILE A 91 -5.69 -0.31 -5.52
CA ILE A 91 -6.03 -1.73 -5.54
C ILE A 91 -5.27 -2.47 -6.65
N ALA A 92 -5.26 -1.95 -7.87
CA ALA A 92 -4.54 -2.55 -8.99
C ALA A 92 -3.03 -2.67 -8.70
N ASN A 93 -2.40 -1.62 -8.15
CA ASN A 93 -0.99 -1.68 -7.76
C ASN A 93 -0.74 -2.76 -6.70
N THR A 94 -1.60 -2.90 -5.71
CA THR A 94 -1.48 -3.92 -4.66
C THR A 94 -1.56 -5.32 -5.24
N LEU A 95 -2.54 -5.58 -6.09
CA LEU A 95 -2.75 -6.89 -6.71
C LEU A 95 -1.61 -7.27 -7.67
N PHE A 96 -1.18 -6.37 -8.55
CA PHE A 96 -0.16 -6.66 -9.56
C PHE A 96 1.27 -6.61 -9.03
N ARG A 97 1.50 -6.03 -7.85
CA ARG A 97 2.80 -6.03 -7.16
C ARG A 97 2.88 -6.96 -5.96
N ARG A 98 1.85 -7.76 -5.71
CA ARG A 98 1.76 -8.66 -4.55
C ARG A 98 2.94 -9.60 -4.39
N GLN A 99 3.60 -10.02 -5.50
CA GLN A 99 4.77 -10.90 -5.43
C GLN A 99 6.01 -10.25 -4.78
N LEU A 100 6.03 -8.92 -4.64
CA LEU A 100 7.11 -8.20 -3.96
C LEU A 100 6.95 -8.23 -2.44
N ASN A 101 5.71 -8.43 -1.95
CA ASN A 101 5.40 -8.47 -0.53
C ASN A 101 6.15 -9.61 0.18
N GLY A 102 6.90 -9.28 1.22
CA GLY A 102 7.71 -10.23 1.99
C GLY A 102 8.97 -10.76 1.28
N ARG A 103 9.24 -10.33 0.03
CA ARG A 103 10.43 -10.72 -0.74
C ARG A 103 11.41 -9.58 -0.94
N ALA A 104 10.93 -8.44 -1.38
CA ALA A 104 11.73 -7.23 -1.56
C ALA A 104 11.64 -6.30 -0.35
N TYR A 105 10.49 -6.24 0.25
CA TYR A 105 10.10 -5.46 1.44
C TYR A 105 8.68 -5.89 1.86
N GLY A 106 8.19 -5.39 3.00
CA GLY A 106 6.77 -5.43 3.33
C GLY A 106 6.02 -4.37 2.51
N SER A 107 4.98 -4.78 1.79
CA SER A 107 4.18 -3.85 0.98
C SER A 107 3.28 -2.97 1.84
N ASP A 108 3.30 -1.66 1.56
CA ASP A 108 2.35 -0.67 2.04
C ASP A 108 1.41 -0.28 0.90
N PRO A 109 0.15 -0.73 0.91
CA PRO A 109 -0.84 -0.39 -0.11
C PRO A 109 -1.55 0.95 0.14
N ASP A 110 -1.13 1.70 1.16
CA ASP A 110 -1.82 2.85 1.74
C ASP A 110 -3.00 2.46 2.65
N VAL A 111 -3.83 3.40 2.98
CA VAL A 111 -4.91 3.27 3.95
C VAL A 111 -6.15 2.60 3.37
N PHE A 112 -7.01 2.08 4.25
CA PHE A 112 -8.40 1.77 3.96
C PHE A 112 -9.32 2.71 4.73
N PHE A 113 -10.62 2.68 4.38
CA PHE A 113 -11.67 3.47 5.03
C PHE A 113 -12.86 2.60 5.42
N LEU A 114 -13.37 2.77 6.64
CA LEU A 114 -14.66 2.24 7.06
C LEU A 114 -15.68 3.38 7.27
N ARG A 115 -15.20 4.61 7.51
CA ARG A 115 -16.07 5.78 7.70
C ARG A 115 -16.98 6.00 6.50
N ALA A 116 -18.19 6.52 6.75
CA ALA A 116 -19.12 6.97 5.73
C ALA A 116 -18.85 8.41 5.28
N GLU A 117 -18.38 9.25 6.22
CA GLU A 117 -18.16 10.67 6.02
C GLU A 117 -16.92 10.95 5.19
N ASN A 118 -16.98 12.02 4.40
CA ASN A 118 -15.87 12.49 3.56
C ASN A 118 -15.25 11.37 2.70
N CYS A 119 -16.08 10.45 2.21
CA CYS A 119 -15.65 9.34 1.35
C CYS A 119 -16.78 9.01 0.37
N ARG A 120 -16.46 9.04 -0.93
CA ARG A 120 -17.42 8.77 -2.01
C ARG A 120 -17.45 7.31 -2.45
N LEU A 121 -16.67 6.46 -1.80
CA LEU A 121 -16.68 5.03 -2.07
C LEU A 121 -17.96 4.38 -1.54
N THR A 122 -18.55 3.50 -2.32
CA THR A 122 -19.63 2.64 -1.86
C THR A 122 -19.15 1.67 -0.78
N LYS A 123 -20.07 1.06 -0.04
CA LYS A 123 -19.73 0.02 0.94
C LYS A 123 -18.95 -1.14 0.30
N ALA A 124 -19.37 -1.61 -0.87
CA ALA A 124 -18.68 -2.68 -1.60
C ALA A 124 -17.25 -2.28 -2.00
N GLN A 125 -17.05 -1.06 -2.49
CA GLN A 125 -15.72 -0.54 -2.84
C GLN A 125 -14.78 -0.44 -1.63
N LYS A 126 -15.28 0.03 -0.48
CA LYS A 126 -14.53 0.04 0.78
C LYS A 126 -14.15 -1.36 1.24
N GLN A 127 -15.08 -2.30 1.17
CA GLN A 127 -14.82 -3.70 1.51
C GLN A 127 -13.80 -4.35 0.56
N THR A 128 -13.84 -4.04 -0.74
CA THR A 128 -12.84 -4.53 -1.69
C THR A 128 -11.45 -3.98 -1.36
N LEU A 129 -11.34 -2.67 -1.15
CA LEU A 129 -10.08 -2.02 -0.75
C LEU A 129 -9.50 -2.66 0.52
N ALA A 130 -10.31 -2.72 1.59
CA ALA A 130 -9.89 -3.25 2.88
C ALA A 130 -9.48 -4.72 2.80
N THR A 131 -10.22 -5.56 2.06
CA THR A 131 -9.88 -6.97 1.86
C THR A 131 -8.56 -7.13 1.10
N VAL A 132 -8.37 -6.39 0.01
CA VAL A 132 -7.13 -6.46 -0.78
C VAL A 132 -5.93 -6.01 0.04
N ASN A 133 -6.08 -4.92 0.80
CA ASN A 133 -5.03 -4.45 1.70
C ASN A 133 -4.71 -5.52 2.77
N ALA A 134 -5.71 -6.12 3.41
CA ALA A 134 -5.48 -7.16 4.41
C ALA A 134 -4.78 -8.41 3.85
N LEU A 135 -5.11 -8.82 2.64
CA LEU A 135 -4.59 -10.08 2.07
C LEU A 135 -3.19 -9.95 1.45
N PHE A 136 -2.81 -8.75 0.96
CA PHE A 136 -1.60 -8.60 0.14
C PHE A 136 -0.61 -7.55 0.64
N SER A 137 -0.74 -7.12 1.90
CA SER A 137 0.20 -6.19 2.51
C SER A 137 0.92 -6.77 3.73
N SER A 138 1.93 -6.06 4.18
CA SER A 138 2.63 -6.34 5.44
C SER A 138 2.37 -5.27 6.50
N ILE A 139 1.60 -4.24 6.16
CA ILE A 139 1.18 -3.19 7.09
C ILE A 139 -0.25 -2.79 6.76
N LEU A 140 -1.10 -2.73 7.77
CA LEU A 140 -2.51 -2.39 7.63
C LEU A 140 -2.78 -1.02 8.25
N LEU A 141 -3.03 -0.03 7.41
CA LEU A 141 -3.21 1.36 7.82
C LEU A 141 -4.63 1.85 7.54
N THR A 142 -5.16 2.68 8.44
CA THR A 142 -6.42 3.39 8.22
C THR A 142 -6.23 4.90 8.40
N SER A 143 -6.98 5.70 7.66
CA SER A 143 -7.10 7.14 7.89
C SER A 143 -8.39 7.51 8.63
N ASP A 144 -9.10 6.53 9.16
CA ASP A 144 -10.24 6.77 10.03
C ASP A 144 -9.78 7.09 11.46
N ILE A 145 -10.66 7.66 12.24
CA ILE A 145 -10.49 7.82 13.68
C ILE A 145 -11.24 6.68 14.36
N PRO A 146 -10.55 5.61 14.83
CA PRO A 146 -11.26 4.42 15.35
C PRO A 146 -12.20 4.71 16.54
N ALA A 147 -11.91 5.76 17.31
CA ALA A 147 -12.75 6.19 18.42
C ALA A 147 -14.13 6.70 17.97
N SER A 148 -14.31 7.06 16.69
CA SER A 148 -15.59 7.48 16.12
C SER A 148 -16.36 6.36 15.41
N TYR A 149 -15.87 5.13 15.48
CA TYR A 149 -16.56 4.01 14.83
C TYR A 149 -17.90 3.68 15.48
N THR A 150 -18.90 3.46 14.63
CA THR A 150 -20.14 2.81 15.08
C THR A 150 -19.85 1.35 15.49
N PRO A 151 -20.75 0.71 16.26
CA PRO A 151 -20.59 -0.71 16.62
C PRO A 151 -20.36 -1.61 15.39
N GLU A 152 -21.04 -1.33 14.28
CA GLU A 152 -20.90 -2.08 13.01
C GLU A 152 -19.51 -1.86 12.37
N ALA A 153 -19.03 -0.62 12.33
CA ALA A 153 -17.69 -0.31 11.81
C ALA A 153 -16.60 -0.92 12.68
N ALA A 154 -16.78 -0.90 14.00
CA ALA A 154 -15.85 -1.55 14.94
C ALA A 154 -15.83 -3.08 14.76
N ALA A 155 -16.98 -3.70 14.53
CA ALA A 155 -17.07 -5.13 14.24
C ALA A 155 -16.38 -5.47 12.89
N GLU A 156 -16.57 -4.64 11.86
CA GLU A 156 -15.92 -4.81 10.57
C GLU A 156 -14.39 -4.63 10.68
N TYR A 157 -13.93 -3.64 11.45
CA TYR A 157 -12.52 -3.45 11.74
C TYR A 157 -11.88 -4.68 12.40
N LYS A 158 -12.56 -5.29 13.38
CA LYS A 158 -12.07 -6.51 14.03
C LYS A 158 -11.96 -7.69 13.06
N LYS A 159 -12.97 -7.87 12.19
CA LYS A 159 -12.93 -8.90 11.14
C LYS A 159 -11.78 -8.67 10.16
N LEU A 160 -11.56 -7.44 9.76
CA LEU A 160 -10.47 -7.06 8.85
C LEU A 160 -9.11 -7.30 9.50
N HIS A 161 -8.95 -6.95 10.77
CA HIS A 161 -7.72 -7.19 11.51
C HIS A 161 -7.44 -8.70 11.67
N HIS A 162 -8.47 -9.51 11.95
CA HIS A 162 -8.37 -10.97 11.98
C HIS A 162 -7.96 -11.52 10.61
N LEU A 163 -8.59 -11.05 9.53
CA LEU A 163 -8.21 -11.42 8.16
C LEU A 163 -6.73 -11.11 7.87
N PHE A 164 -6.26 -9.92 8.25
CA PHE A 164 -4.88 -9.51 8.05
C PHE A 164 -3.87 -10.40 8.79
N LEU A 165 -4.18 -10.83 10.01
CA LEU A 165 -3.30 -11.64 10.83
C LEU A 165 -3.33 -13.13 10.47
N GLU A 166 -4.49 -13.68 10.14
CA GLU A 166 -4.72 -15.13 10.09
C GLU A 166 -4.90 -15.69 8.67
N ALA A 167 -5.17 -14.84 7.67
CA ALA A 167 -5.35 -15.32 6.31
C ALA A 167 -4.06 -15.92 5.74
N LYS A 168 -4.21 -17.04 5.05
CA LYS A 168 -3.12 -17.81 4.41
C LYS A 168 -3.47 -18.08 2.95
N ASN A 169 -2.44 -18.38 2.16
CA ASN A 169 -2.59 -18.81 0.77
C ASN A 169 -3.37 -17.81 -0.11
N ALA A 170 -3.29 -16.51 0.22
CA ALA A 170 -3.97 -15.50 -0.55
C ALA A 170 -3.41 -15.43 -1.98
N ARG A 171 -4.31 -15.55 -2.97
CA ARG A 171 -3.96 -15.50 -4.38
C ARG A 171 -5.03 -14.77 -5.19
N LEU A 172 -4.60 -14.20 -6.29
CA LEU A 172 -5.48 -13.71 -7.36
C LEU A 172 -5.47 -14.75 -8.46
N ASP A 173 -6.63 -15.22 -8.87
CA ASP A 173 -6.78 -16.20 -9.93
C ASP A 173 -6.40 -15.61 -11.31
N ASN A 174 -6.23 -16.47 -12.31
CA ASN A 174 -5.78 -16.08 -13.65
C ASN A 174 -6.79 -15.20 -14.41
N ASP A 175 -8.04 -15.16 -13.96
CA ASP A 175 -9.08 -14.24 -14.47
C ASP A 175 -8.83 -12.77 -14.09
N GLY A 176 -7.95 -12.53 -13.12
CA GLY A 176 -7.62 -11.19 -12.62
C GLY A 176 -8.72 -10.54 -11.77
N HIS A 177 -9.76 -11.27 -11.42
CA HIS A 177 -10.94 -10.76 -10.71
C HIS A 177 -11.33 -11.56 -9.48
N THR A 178 -10.88 -12.80 -9.36
CA THR A 178 -11.25 -13.68 -8.24
C THR A 178 -10.11 -13.79 -7.24
N LEU A 179 -10.37 -13.43 -6.00
CA LEU A 179 -9.45 -13.65 -4.87
C LEU A 179 -9.81 -14.95 -4.18
N ARG A 180 -8.78 -15.74 -3.84
CA ARG A 180 -8.93 -16.92 -2.99
C ARG A 180 -7.97 -16.84 -1.81
N TYR A 181 -8.43 -17.27 -0.65
CA TYR A 181 -7.61 -17.31 0.56
C TYR A 181 -8.18 -18.32 1.55
N THR A 182 -7.35 -18.74 2.50
CA THR A 182 -7.76 -19.61 3.60
C THR A 182 -7.82 -18.78 4.88
N LEU A 183 -8.91 -18.88 5.64
CA LEU A 183 -9.08 -18.24 6.95
C LEU A 183 -9.73 -19.26 7.89
N ASP A 184 -9.19 -19.45 9.09
CA ASP A 184 -9.66 -20.39 10.09
C ASP A 184 -9.87 -21.81 9.53
N GLY A 185 -8.96 -22.25 8.66
CA GLY A 185 -9.00 -23.58 8.03
C GLY A 185 -10.03 -23.76 6.90
N ARG A 186 -10.73 -22.68 6.50
CA ARG A 186 -11.73 -22.69 5.41
C ARG A 186 -11.24 -21.90 4.22
N GLU A 187 -11.55 -22.37 3.03
CA GLU A 187 -11.31 -21.61 1.80
C GLU A 187 -12.43 -20.59 1.54
N TYR A 188 -12.04 -19.42 1.12
CA TYR A 188 -12.94 -18.34 0.73
C TYR A 188 -12.62 -17.87 -0.68
N GLU A 189 -13.68 -17.43 -1.34
CA GLU A 189 -13.62 -16.81 -2.66
C GLU A 189 -14.32 -15.45 -2.60
N LYS A 190 -13.73 -14.45 -3.25
CA LYS A 190 -14.30 -13.11 -3.36
C LYS A 190 -14.04 -12.55 -4.75
N ASN A 191 -15.09 -12.15 -5.43
CA ASN A 191 -15.01 -11.37 -6.67
C ASN A 191 -14.73 -9.90 -6.36
N LEU A 192 -13.84 -9.28 -7.19
CA LEU A 192 -13.40 -7.89 -7.09
C LEU A 192 -14.32 -6.92 -7.84
#